data_7f0d123f1e4e42500c85aa71b58a81a0
#
_entry.id   7f0d123f1e4e42500c85aa71b58a81a0
#
_cell.length_a   1.000
_cell.length_b   1.000
_cell.length_c   1.000
_cell.angle_alpha   90.00
_cell.angle_beta   90.00
_cell.angle_gamma   90.00
#
_symmetry.space_group_name_H-M   'P 1'
#
loop_
_entity.id
_entity.type
_entity.pdbx_description
1 polymer ?
#
loop_
_entity_poly.entity_id
_entity_poly.type
_entity_poly.pdbx_seq_one_letter_code
_entity_poly.pdbx_strand_id
1 'polypeptide(L)'
;IGRELAVSLGLAQDVVDTACLAHDLGHPPFGHNGERALNQWMADFGGFEGNAQTLRILTRLEPKRFDSAGRSVGLNLTRATLDASCKYPWSLQEASVGSAKFGYFIDDSPIFEWMRSGAPARRKCVEAQAMDLSDDIAYSVHDFEDAVVGEYIDPEILTSKSGHESLIRAVARWSNGTYSDDELAQAFDRIACADTWLTSWEGTRTDQARLKNFTSDMIGRFAGAAIRDTLAEAGGEPLAR
;
A
#
# COMPACT_ATOMS: atom_id res chain seq x y z
N ILE A 1 -8.14 6.82 -3.70
CA ILE A 1 -8.36 5.38 -3.93
C ILE A 1 -9.05 4.78 -2.70
N GLY A 2 -8.41 4.79 -1.50
CA GLY A 2 -8.92 4.13 -0.30
C GLY A 2 -10.32 4.57 0.11
N ARG A 3 -10.59 5.87 0.07
CA ARG A 3 -11.92 6.41 0.36
C ARG A 3 -12.99 5.85 -0.59
N GLU A 4 -12.69 5.73 -1.87
CA GLU A 4 -13.61 5.17 -2.87
C GLU A 4 -13.81 3.66 -2.71
N LEU A 5 -12.74 2.92 -2.37
CA LEU A 5 -12.86 1.51 -1.98
C LEU A 5 -13.78 1.36 -0.76
N ALA A 6 -13.61 2.20 0.26
CA ALA A 6 -14.45 2.17 1.45
C ALA A 6 -15.92 2.41 1.14
N VAL A 7 -16.24 3.41 0.30
CA VAL A 7 -17.61 3.66 -0.16
C VAL A 7 -18.21 2.42 -0.80
N SER A 8 -17.49 1.83 -1.75
CA SER A 8 -17.99 0.71 -2.55
C SER A 8 -18.13 -0.58 -1.74
N LEU A 9 -17.28 -0.79 -0.74
CA LEU A 9 -17.29 -1.96 0.14
C LEU A 9 -18.18 -1.77 1.39
N GLY A 10 -18.74 -0.57 1.60
CA GLY A 10 -19.56 -0.26 2.78
C GLY A 10 -18.76 -0.07 4.07
N LEU A 11 -17.47 0.27 3.97
CA LEU A 11 -16.61 0.53 5.13
C LEU A 11 -16.72 1.97 5.62
N ALA A 12 -16.18 2.25 6.80
CA ALA A 12 -16.10 3.59 7.35
C ALA A 12 -15.09 4.46 6.57
N GLN A 13 -15.60 5.31 5.69
CA GLN A 13 -14.80 6.11 4.74
C GLN A 13 -13.71 6.94 5.42
N ASP A 14 -14.05 7.63 6.50
CA ASP A 14 -13.12 8.51 7.21
C ASP A 14 -12.04 7.72 7.97
N VAL A 15 -12.32 6.47 8.34
CA VAL A 15 -11.34 5.56 8.95
C VAL A 15 -10.31 5.13 7.91
N VAL A 16 -10.77 4.66 6.74
CA VAL A 16 -9.87 4.23 5.65
C VAL A 16 -9.08 5.42 5.10
N ASP A 17 -9.73 6.56 4.89
CA ASP A 17 -9.08 7.78 4.40
C ASP A 17 -7.96 8.24 5.35
N THR A 18 -8.26 8.28 6.65
CA THR A 18 -7.26 8.62 7.67
C THR A 18 -6.12 7.61 7.72
N ALA A 19 -6.43 6.31 7.59
CA ALA A 19 -5.40 5.27 7.54
C ALA A 19 -4.48 5.44 6.33
N CYS A 20 -5.04 5.72 5.14
CA CYS A 20 -4.25 6.01 3.93
C CYS A 20 -3.35 7.25 4.09
N LEU A 21 -3.81 8.28 4.80
CA LEU A 21 -2.98 9.47 5.06
C LEU A 21 -1.90 9.23 6.11
N ALA A 22 -2.10 8.26 6.99
CA ALA A 22 -1.25 8.04 8.17
C ALA A 22 -0.22 6.92 7.99
N HIS A 23 -0.47 5.94 7.11
CA HIS A 23 0.26 4.67 7.09
C HIS A 23 1.79 4.81 7.00
N ASP A 24 2.28 5.82 6.29
CA ASP A 24 3.71 6.05 6.04
C ASP A 24 4.34 7.21 6.81
N LEU A 25 3.65 7.77 7.83
CA LEU A 25 4.20 8.87 8.64
C LEU A 25 5.52 8.52 9.34
N GLY A 26 5.76 7.26 9.63
CA GLY A 26 6.99 6.76 10.24
C GLY A 26 8.08 6.39 9.24
N HIS A 27 7.84 6.53 7.94
CA HIS A 27 8.83 6.20 6.92
C HIS A 27 10.00 7.18 6.96
N PRO A 28 11.27 6.71 7.03
CA PRO A 28 12.41 7.58 7.20
C PRO A 28 12.86 8.20 5.87
N PRO A 29 13.67 9.26 5.90
CA PRO A 29 14.36 9.77 4.72
C PRO A 29 15.16 8.66 4.01
N PHE A 30 15.30 8.77 2.69
CA PHE A 30 15.97 7.81 1.81
C PHE A 30 15.27 6.45 1.68
N GLY A 31 13.97 6.38 1.99
CA GLY A 31 13.13 5.22 1.77
C GLY A 31 13.64 3.97 2.48
N HIS A 32 13.50 2.82 1.87
CA HIS A 32 13.96 1.54 2.44
C HIS A 32 15.48 1.45 2.68
N ASN A 33 16.28 2.26 2.00
CA ASN A 33 17.72 2.34 2.28
C ASN A 33 17.98 3.00 3.64
N GLY A 34 17.28 4.09 3.91
CA GLY A 34 17.31 4.76 5.22
C GLY A 34 16.74 3.89 6.33
N GLU A 35 15.65 3.19 6.07
CA GLU A 35 15.05 2.22 7.00
C GLU A 35 16.05 1.12 7.39
N ARG A 36 16.74 0.50 6.41
CA ARG A 36 17.77 -0.50 6.68
C ARG A 36 18.95 0.06 7.49
N ALA A 37 19.42 1.26 7.16
CA ALA A 37 20.51 1.90 7.88
C ALA A 37 20.13 2.21 9.33
N LEU A 38 18.92 2.74 9.55
CA LEU A 38 18.40 3.00 10.89
C LEU A 38 18.19 1.71 11.68
N ASN A 39 17.64 0.67 11.04
CA ASN A 39 17.45 -0.64 11.71
C ASN A 39 18.78 -1.26 12.15
N GLN A 40 19.84 -1.17 11.35
CA GLN A 40 21.18 -1.62 11.72
C GLN A 40 21.76 -0.79 12.86
N TRP A 41 21.62 0.53 12.79
CA TRP A 41 22.14 1.43 13.82
C TRP A 41 21.43 1.28 15.16
N MET A 42 20.13 0.99 15.14
CA MET A 42 19.27 0.80 16.31
C MET A 42 19.21 -0.65 16.81
N ALA A 43 20.02 -1.57 16.26
CA ALA A 43 19.91 -3.01 16.54
C ALA A 43 19.93 -3.34 18.05
N ASP A 44 20.79 -2.68 18.83
CA ASP A 44 20.90 -2.88 20.28
C ASP A 44 19.73 -2.27 21.08
N PHE A 45 18.86 -1.50 20.42
CA PHE A 45 17.73 -0.79 21.02
C PHE A 45 16.36 -1.28 20.48
N GLY A 46 16.33 -2.46 19.86
CA GLY A 46 15.09 -3.05 19.33
C GLY A 46 14.85 -2.78 17.85
N GLY A 47 15.83 -2.23 17.14
CA GLY A 47 15.76 -1.97 15.70
C GLY A 47 14.93 -0.75 15.32
N PHE A 48 14.68 -0.60 14.02
CA PHE A 48 13.81 0.42 13.45
C PHE A 48 12.93 -0.20 12.36
N GLU A 49 11.66 0.18 12.36
CA GLU A 49 10.69 -0.17 11.32
C GLU A 49 9.67 0.97 11.14
N GLY A 50 9.43 1.40 9.90
CA GLY A 50 8.61 2.56 9.59
C GLY A 50 7.16 2.44 10.06
N ASN A 51 6.56 1.26 9.96
CA ASN A 51 5.17 1.04 10.40
C ASN A 51 5.03 1.08 11.92
N ALA A 52 6.00 0.52 12.65
CA ALA A 52 6.05 0.66 14.11
C ALA A 52 6.26 2.12 14.52
N GLN A 53 7.10 2.84 13.78
CA GLN A 53 7.31 4.28 14.00
C GLN A 53 6.04 5.08 13.70
N THR A 54 5.24 4.70 12.68
CA THR A 54 3.94 5.31 12.41
C THR A 54 3.04 5.21 13.63
N LEU A 55 2.85 4.02 14.22
CA LEU A 55 2.03 3.87 15.42
C LEU A 55 2.55 4.74 16.57
N ARG A 56 3.88 4.77 16.78
CA ARG A 56 4.52 5.59 17.82
C ARG A 56 4.28 7.08 17.62
N ILE A 57 4.34 7.58 16.38
CA ILE A 57 4.02 8.98 16.04
C ILE A 57 2.56 9.27 16.38
N LEU A 58 1.63 8.46 15.90
CA LEU A 58 0.19 8.66 16.07
C LEU A 58 -0.27 8.63 17.51
N THR A 59 0.41 7.85 18.36
CA THR A 59 -0.06 7.59 19.74
C THR A 59 0.80 8.24 20.82
N ARG A 60 1.99 8.77 20.48
CA ARG A 60 2.93 9.22 21.49
C ARG A 60 3.78 10.42 21.08
N LEU A 61 4.38 10.42 19.90
CA LEU A 61 5.38 11.45 19.55
C LEU A 61 4.77 12.74 19.03
N GLU A 62 3.62 12.70 18.35
CA GLU A 62 2.97 13.93 17.92
C GLU A 62 2.43 14.69 19.14
N PRO A 63 2.94 15.89 19.43
CA PRO A 63 2.64 16.59 20.70
C PRO A 63 1.31 17.36 20.63
N LYS A 64 0.23 16.70 20.23
CA LYS A 64 -1.05 17.37 19.98
C LYS A 64 -2.03 17.25 21.15
N ARG A 65 -2.10 16.09 21.79
CA ARG A 65 -3.02 15.81 22.89
C ARG A 65 -2.27 15.22 24.08
N PHE A 66 -2.78 15.53 25.27
CA PHE A 66 -2.24 15.03 26.53
C PHE A 66 -3.37 14.48 27.39
N ASP A 67 -3.09 13.44 28.16
CA ASP A 67 -4.00 12.90 29.15
C ASP A 67 -4.03 13.75 30.43
N SER A 68 -4.87 13.39 31.39
CA SER A 68 -5.01 14.11 32.68
C SER A 68 -3.73 14.05 33.53
N ALA A 69 -2.81 13.14 33.25
CA ALA A 69 -1.51 13.04 33.94
C ALA A 69 -0.40 13.79 33.18
N GLY A 70 -0.72 14.52 32.10
CA GLY A 70 0.24 15.30 31.31
C GLY A 70 1.10 14.44 30.38
N ARG A 71 0.72 13.18 30.11
CA ARG A 71 1.43 12.31 29.15
C ARG A 71 0.85 12.52 27.76
N SER A 72 1.72 12.58 26.75
CA SER A 72 1.27 12.65 25.36
C SER A 72 0.48 11.40 24.98
N VAL A 73 -0.63 11.61 24.30
CA VAL A 73 -1.47 10.59 23.66
C VAL A 73 -1.51 10.79 22.14
N GLY A 74 -0.51 11.48 21.60
CA GLY A 74 -0.35 11.75 20.18
C GLY A 74 -1.53 12.53 19.59
N LEU A 75 -2.06 12.06 18.49
CA LEU A 75 -3.27 12.63 17.86
C LEU A 75 -4.56 12.24 18.56
N ASN A 76 -4.53 11.31 19.51
CA ASN A 76 -5.71 10.75 20.18
C ASN A 76 -6.77 10.23 19.20
N LEU A 77 -6.32 9.44 18.21
CA LEU A 77 -7.18 8.83 17.22
C LEU A 77 -8.07 7.75 17.84
N THR A 78 -9.14 7.43 17.16
CA THR A 78 -10.02 6.32 17.57
C THR A 78 -9.29 4.99 17.44
N ARG A 79 -9.72 3.99 18.20
CA ARG A 79 -9.20 2.61 18.11
C ARG A 79 -9.30 2.05 16.69
N ALA A 80 -10.44 2.28 16.03
CA ALA A 80 -10.66 1.83 14.66
C ALA A 80 -9.66 2.47 13.68
N THR A 81 -9.37 3.77 13.81
CA THR A 81 -8.42 4.46 12.94
C THR A 81 -6.99 3.98 13.16
N LEU A 82 -6.58 3.76 14.42
CA LEU A 82 -5.25 3.21 14.72
C LEU A 82 -5.08 1.80 14.17
N ASP A 83 -6.09 0.93 14.32
CA ASP A 83 -6.06 -0.43 13.79
C ASP A 83 -6.04 -0.44 12.25
N ALA A 84 -6.81 0.44 11.61
CA ALA A 84 -6.82 0.62 10.16
C ALA A 84 -5.46 1.11 9.60
N SER A 85 -4.69 1.85 10.40
CA SER A 85 -3.34 2.33 10.02
C SER A 85 -2.24 1.28 10.27
N CYS A 86 -2.58 0.12 10.85
CA CYS A 86 -1.61 -0.90 11.26
C CYS A 86 -1.44 -1.98 10.16
N LYS A 87 -0.42 -1.81 9.32
CA LYS A 87 -0.10 -2.74 8.22
C LYS A 87 0.40 -4.10 8.72
N TYR A 88 1.11 -4.14 9.85
CA TYR A 88 1.70 -5.36 10.45
C TYR A 88 1.27 -5.52 11.91
N PRO A 89 0.13 -6.15 12.19
CA PRO A 89 -0.39 -6.26 13.56
C PRO A 89 0.34 -7.34 14.38
N TRP A 90 1.68 -7.20 14.53
CA TRP A 90 2.56 -8.05 15.32
C TRP A 90 3.85 -7.32 15.71
N SER A 91 4.54 -7.83 16.74
CA SER A 91 5.85 -7.36 17.18
C SER A 91 6.99 -7.95 16.33
N LEU A 92 8.20 -7.43 16.51
CA LEU A 92 9.40 -7.98 15.86
C LEU A 92 9.61 -9.46 16.22
N GLN A 93 9.33 -9.86 17.47
CA GLN A 93 9.49 -11.24 17.95
C GLN A 93 8.48 -12.19 17.28
N GLU A 94 7.33 -11.67 16.87
CA GLU A 94 6.28 -12.43 16.20
C GLU A 94 6.40 -12.39 14.66
N ALA A 95 7.30 -11.59 14.12
CA ALA A 95 7.52 -11.49 12.69
C ALA A 95 7.96 -12.84 12.10
N SER A 96 7.62 -13.07 10.83
CA SER A 96 8.05 -14.29 10.14
C SER A 96 9.58 -14.32 10.01
N VAL A 97 10.16 -15.51 10.03
CA VAL A 97 11.60 -15.71 9.90
C VAL A 97 12.10 -15.02 8.62
N GLY A 98 13.09 -14.14 8.77
CA GLY A 98 13.66 -13.35 7.67
C GLY A 98 12.91 -12.05 7.33
N SER A 99 11.78 -11.75 8.00
CA SER A 99 11.08 -10.48 7.87
C SER A 99 11.51 -9.51 8.96
N ALA A 100 11.84 -8.27 8.57
CA ALA A 100 12.08 -7.17 9.51
C ALA A 100 10.82 -6.30 9.74
N LYS A 101 9.66 -6.69 9.18
CA LYS A 101 8.43 -5.90 9.24
C LYS A 101 7.61 -6.21 10.48
N PHE A 102 7.29 -5.17 11.25
CA PHE A 102 6.46 -5.24 12.47
C PHE A 102 5.73 -3.92 12.70
N GLY A 103 4.63 -3.92 13.46
CA GLY A 103 3.75 -2.76 13.57
C GLY A 103 3.85 -1.99 14.89
N TYR A 104 4.63 -2.45 15.86
CA TYR A 104 4.83 -1.74 17.12
C TYR A 104 6.15 -2.12 17.80
N PHE A 105 6.75 -1.18 18.50
CA PHE A 105 7.88 -1.43 19.40
C PHE A 105 7.36 -1.94 20.75
N ILE A 106 8.19 -2.69 21.47
CA ILE A 106 7.80 -3.30 22.76
C ILE A 106 7.25 -2.28 23.78
N ASP A 107 7.81 -1.06 23.78
CA ASP A 107 7.37 0.02 24.66
C ASP A 107 5.96 0.53 24.34
N ASP A 108 5.45 0.24 23.15
CA ASP A 108 4.12 0.66 22.68
C ASP A 108 3.09 -0.51 22.81
N SER A 109 3.48 -1.65 23.43
CA SER A 109 2.59 -2.80 23.66
C SER A 109 1.26 -2.43 24.33
N PRO A 110 1.22 -1.58 25.37
CA PRO A 110 -0.05 -1.28 26.05
C PRO A 110 -1.09 -0.63 25.12
N ILE A 111 -0.66 0.29 24.24
CA ILE A 111 -1.56 0.94 23.29
C ILE A 111 -1.94 -0.04 22.16
N PHE A 112 -1.00 -0.88 21.72
CA PHE A 112 -1.26 -1.90 20.72
C PHE A 112 -2.27 -2.95 21.23
N GLU A 113 -2.13 -3.47 22.44
CA GLU A 113 -3.05 -4.41 23.07
C GLU A 113 -4.45 -3.81 23.21
N TRP A 114 -4.56 -2.56 23.66
CA TRP A 114 -5.82 -1.84 23.72
C TRP A 114 -6.44 -1.71 22.31
N MET A 115 -5.67 -1.30 21.34
CA MET A 115 -6.12 -1.13 19.95
C MET A 115 -6.64 -2.46 19.37
N ARG A 116 -5.97 -3.56 19.65
CA ARG A 116 -6.28 -4.90 19.12
C ARG A 116 -7.20 -5.74 20.00
N SER A 117 -7.69 -5.20 21.11
CA SER A 117 -8.57 -5.92 22.04
C SER A 117 -9.80 -6.50 21.32
N GLY A 118 -9.96 -7.83 21.36
CA GLY A 118 -11.03 -8.56 20.69
C GLY A 118 -10.80 -8.84 19.19
N ALA A 119 -9.73 -8.33 18.59
CA ALA A 119 -9.40 -8.64 17.20
C ALA A 119 -8.61 -9.94 17.07
N PRO A 120 -8.76 -10.68 15.96
CA PRO A 120 -7.96 -11.87 15.70
C PRO A 120 -6.46 -11.55 15.66
N ALA A 121 -5.65 -12.40 16.31
CA ALA A 121 -4.21 -12.21 16.32
C ALA A 121 -3.62 -12.22 14.89
N ARG A 122 -2.70 -11.32 14.62
CA ARG A 122 -1.93 -11.22 13.36
C ARG A 122 -2.78 -11.03 12.09
N ARG A 123 -4.04 -10.66 12.21
CA ARG A 123 -4.92 -10.37 11.07
C ARG A 123 -5.21 -8.87 10.98
N LYS A 124 -5.01 -8.29 9.80
CA LYS A 124 -5.42 -6.92 9.51
C LYS A 124 -6.95 -6.81 9.57
N CYS A 125 -7.48 -5.71 10.10
CA CYS A 125 -8.88 -5.37 9.89
C CYS A 125 -9.15 -5.08 8.41
N VAL A 126 -10.39 -5.07 7.99
CA VAL A 126 -10.73 -4.87 6.57
C VAL A 126 -10.36 -3.47 6.09
N GLU A 127 -10.45 -2.47 6.94
CA GLU A 127 -10.03 -1.10 6.65
C GLU A 127 -8.51 -1.01 6.41
N ALA A 128 -7.70 -1.75 7.19
CA ALA A 128 -6.27 -1.85 6.96
C ALA A 128 -5.93 -2.58 5.66
N GLN A 129 -6.73 -3.57 5.25
CA GLN A 129 -6.57 -4.23 3.96
C GLN A 129 -6.93 -3.29 2.80
N ALA A 130 -7.97 -2.48 2.94
CA ALA A 130 -8.35 -1.48 1.94
C ALA A 130 -7.29 -0.37 1.82
N MET A 131 -6.69 0.06 2.94
CA MET A 131 -5.57 0.99 2.96
C MET A 131 -4.35 0.41 2.24
N ASP A 132 -3.94 -0.80 2.60
CA ASP A 132 -2.78 -1.51 2.04
C ASP A 132 -2.93 -1.72 0.52
N LEU A 133 -4.10 -2.18 0.07
CA LEU A 133 -4.40 -2.30 -1.37
C LEU A 133 -4.37 -0.95 -2.09
N SER A 134 -4.82 0.12 -1.43
CA SER A 134 -4.80 1.47 -2.02
C SER A 134 -3.38 1.96 -2.23
N ASP A 135 -2.49 1.67 -1.28
CA ASP A 135 -1.07 1.94 -1.36
C ASP A 135 -0.42 1.15 -2.51
N ASP A 136 -0.66 -0.16 -2.57
CA ASP A 136 -0.15 -1.03 -3.64
C ASP A 136 -0.60 -0.58 -5.04
N ILE A 137 -1.86 -0.18 -5.21
CA ILE A 137 -2.38 0.34 -6.48
C ILE A 137 -1.69 1.66 -6.83
N ALA A 138 -1.65 2.61 -5.88
CA ALA A 138 -1.07 3.93 -6.10
C ALA A 138 0.41 3.81 -6.47
N TYR A 139 1.18 3.04 -5.70
CA TYR A 139 2.59 2.79 -5.92
C TYR A 139 2.85 2.20 -7.31
N SER A 140 2.16 1.12 -7.67
CA SER A 140 2.38 0.43 -8.94
C SER A 140 2.10 1.31 -10.16
N VAL A 141 1.04 2.11 -10.11
CA VAL A 141 0.64 2.94 -11.26
C VAL A 141 1.52 4.20 -11.36
N HIS A 142 1.86 4.83 -10.23
CA HIS A 142 2.73 6.01 -10.23
C HIS A 142 4.18 5.66 -10.54
N ASP A 143 4.68 4.50 -10.13
CA ASP A 143 6.02 4.05 -10.55
C ASP A 143 6.12 3.86 -12.06
N PHE A 144 5.05 3.36 -12.70
CA PHE A 144 5.00 3.30 -14.16
C PHE A 144 5.00 4.69 -14.79
N GLU A 145 4.19 5.63 -14.25
CA GLU A 145 4.17 7.03 -14.69
C GLU A 145 5.57 7.66 -14.59
N ASP A 146 6.20 7.53 -13.44
CA ASP A 146 7.54 8.07 -13.18
C ASP A 146 8.60 7.42 -14.07
N ALA A 147 8.49 6.13 -14.35
CA ALA A 147 9.41 5.42 -15.22
C ALA A 147 9.31 5.89 -16.68
N VAL A 148 8.10 6.23 -17.16
CA VAL A 148 7.90 6.82 -18.49
C VAL A 148 8.43 8.26 -18.53
N VAL A 149 8.06 9.08 -17.55
CA VAL A 149 8.50 10.50 -17.47
C VAL A 149 10.03 10.62 -17.32
N GLY A 150 10.62 9.70 -16.54
CA GLY A 150 12.06 9.64 -16.33
C GLY A 150 12.83 8.93 -17.46
N GLU A 151 12.16 8.53 -18.54
CA GLU A 151 12.74 7.83 -19.70
C GLU A 151 13.42 6.49 -19.35
N TYR A 152 13.00 5.86 -18.22
CA TYR A 152 13.45 4.51 -17.86
C TYR A 152 12.71 3.42 -18.63
N ILE A 153 11.48 3.72 -19.08
CA ILE A 153 10.65 2.86 -19.93
C ILE A 153 10.31 3.64 -21.20
N ASP A 154 10.64 3.04 -22.34
CA ASP A 154 10.22 3.53 -23.65
C ASP A 154 8.89 2.86 -24.05
N PRO A 155 7.77 3.62 -24.13
CA PRO A 155 6.48 3.06 -24.52
C PRO A 155 6.48 2.37 -25.90
N GLU A 156 7.35 2.79 -26.84
CA GLU A 156 7.46 2.17 -28.16
C GLU A 156 7.90 0.71 -28.07
N ILE A 157 8.79 0.39 -27.13
CA ILE A 157 9.23 -0.99 -26.90
C ILE A 157 8.04 -1.87 -26.45
N LEU A 158 7.13 -1.28 -25.67
CA LEU A 158 5.95 -1.98 -25.17
C LEU A 158 4.89 -2.24 -26.26
N THR A 159 5.01 -1.62 -27.44
CA THR A 159 4.14 -1.89 -28.59
C THR A 159 4.69 -2.97 -29.52
N SER A 160 5.95 -3.33 -29.36
CA SER A 160 6.62 -4.32 -30.20
C SER A 160 6.45 -5.76 -29.66
N LYS A 161 6.33 -6.73 -30.57
CA LYS A 161 6.25 -8.14 -30.18
C LYS A 161 7.46 -8.59 -29.36
N SER A 162 8.66 -8.18 -29.73
CA SER A 162 9.89 -8.52 -28.99
C SER A 162 9.95 -7.88 -27.62
N GLY A 163 9.41 -6.66 -27.47
CA GLY A 163 9.26 -6.00 -26.18
C GLY A 163 8.30 -6.73 -25.25
N HIS A 164 7.13 -7.15 -25.78
CA HIS A 164 6.17 -7.96 -25.03
C HIS A 164 6.80 -9.26 -24.53
N GLU A 165 7.45 -10.03 -25.39
CA GLU A 165 8.11 -11.28 -25.01
C GLU A 165 9.22 -11.07 -23.96
N SER A 166 9.94 -9.96 -24.06
CA SER A 166 10.99 -9.62 -23.08
C SER A 166 10.39 -9.29 -21.71
N LEU A 167 9.31 -8.49 -21.69
CA LEU A 167 8.59 -8.11 -20.47
C LEU A 167 7.96 -9.33 -19.81
N ILE A 168 7.25 -10.16 -20.56
CA ILE A 168 6.62 -11.40 -20.06
C ILE A 168 7.67 -12.29 -19.39
N ARG A 169 8.82 -12.53 -20.05
CA ARG A 169 9.91 -13.31 -19.47
C ARG A 169 10.50 -12.68 -18.20
N ALA A 170 10.56 -11.34 -18.13
CA ALA A 170 11.05 -10.64 -16.95
C ALA A 170 10.08 -10.80 -15.77
N VAL A 171 8.77 -10.62 -16.01
CA VAL A 171 7.73 -10.78 -14.98
C VAL A 171 7.61 -12.24 -14.54
N ALA A 172 7.66 -13.21 -15.45
CA ALA A 172 7.63 -14.63 -15.10
C ALA A 172 8.78 -15.02 -14.17
N ARG A 173 9.99 -14.52 -14.43
CA ARG A 173 11.15 -14.73 -13.53
C ARG A 173 10.98 -14.04 -12.18
N TRP A 174 10.50 -12.80 -12.19
CA TRP A 174 10.29 -12.04 -10.96
C TRP A 174 9.22 -12.68 -10.06
N SER A 175 8.14 -13.18 -10.65
CA SER A 175 7.03 -13.85 -9.94
C SER A 175 7.35 -15.30 -9.55
N ASN A 176 8.57 -15.80 -9.81
CA ASN A 176 8.98 -17.19 -9.57
C ASN A 176 8.00 -18.22 -10.17
N GLY A 177 7.44 -17.92 -11.35
CA GLY A 177 6.51 -18.81 -12.04
C GLY A 177 5.11 -18.88 -11.43
N THR A 178 4.72 -17.91 -10.62
CA THR A 178 3.35 -17.79 -10.08
C THR A 178 2.33 -17.65 -11.21
N TYR A 179 2.72 -16.99 -12.30
CA TYR A 179 1.90 -16.81 -13.50
C TYR A 179 2.59 -17.46 -14.70
N SER A 180 1.81 -18.13 -15.55
CA SER A 180 2.28 -18.67 -16.82
C SER A 180 2.52 -17.54 -17.83
N ASP A 181 3.36 -17.81 -18.83
CA ASP A 181 3.62 -16.87 -19.92
C ASP A 181 2.33 -16.50 -20.67
N ASP A 182 1.39 -17.45 -20.83
CA ASP A 182 0.10 -17.23 -21.47
C ASP A 182 -0.80 -16.29 -20.66
N GLU A 183 -0.87 -16.44 -19.34
CA GLU A 183 -1.61 -15.53 -18.46
C GLU A 183 -1.06 -14.11 -18.50
N LEU A 184 0.26 -13.98 -18.49
CA LEU A 184 0.95 -12.70 -18.60
C LEU A 184 0.72 -12.05 -19.97
N ALA A 185 0.78 -12.83 -21.05
CA ALA A 185 0.49 -12.34 -22.40
C ALA A 185 -0.95 -11.81 -22.51
N GLN A 186 -1.93 -12.58 -22.02
CA GLN A 186 -3.33 -12.14 -22.00
C GLN A 186 -3.56 -10.89 -21.14
N ALA A 187 -2.87 -10.78 -19.99
CA ALA A 187 -2.94 -9.60 -19.14
C ALA A 187 -2.38 -8.37 -19.87
N PHE A 188 -1.24 -8.54 -20.54
CA PHE A 188 -0.62 -7.49 -21.32
C PHE A 188 -1.51 -7.05 -22.49
N ASP A 189 -2.08 -7.98 -23.23
CA ASP A 189 -3.01 -7.69 -24.34
C ASP A 189 -4.22 -6.86 -23.86
N ARG A 190 -4.76 -7.18 -22.67
CA ARG A 190 -5.87 -6.40 -22.08
C ARG A 190 -5.47 -4.96 -21.74
N ILE A 191 -4.24 -4.75 -21.32
CA ILE A 191 -3.70 -3.40 -21.02
C ILE A 191 -3.44 -2.66 -22.33
N ALA A 192 -2.78 -3.31 -23.29
CA ALA A 192 -2.41 -2.74 -24.58
C ALA A 192 -3.62 -2.36 -25.45
N CYS A 193 -4.77 -3.01 -25.24
CA CYS A 193 -6.04 -2.66 -25.90
C CYS A 193 -6.78 -1.48 -25.24
N ALA A 194 -6.25 -0.88 -24.18
CA ALA A 194 -6.87 0.28 -23.57
C ALA A 194 -6.70 1.53 -24.46
N ASP A 195 -7.77 2.31 -24.64
CA ASP A 195 -7.73 3.56 -25.41
C ASP A 195 -6.73 4.58 -24.86
N THR A 196 -6.39 4.44 -23.58
CA THR A 196 -5.43 5.27 -22.86
C THR A 196 -3.98 4.78 -22.97
N TRP A 197 -3.72 3.62 -23.60
CA TRP A 197 -2.40 3.04 -23.72
C TRP A 197 -1.43 3.98 -24.46
N LEU A 198 -0.22 4.12 -23.90
CA LEU A 198 0.84 4.95 -24.52
C LEU A 198 1.59 4.14 -25.58
N THR A 199 1.69 4.73 -26.77
CA THR A 199 2.45 4.17 -27.90
C THR A 199 3.76 4.92 -28.17
N SER A 200 3.90 6.12 -27.63
CA SER A 200 5.12 6.96 -27.74
C SER A 200 5.16 7.97 -26.61
N TRP A 201 6.34 8.52 -26.34
CA TRP A 201 6.54 9.57 -25.35
C TRP A 201 7.55 10.60 -25.87
N GLU A 202 7.09 11.85 -26.04
CA GLU A 202 7.91 13.00 -26.42
C GLU A 202 7.92 14.10 -25.35
N GLY A 203 7.29 13.84 -24.19
CA GLY A 203 7.19 14.78 -23.08
C GLY A 203 6.27 15.98 -23.35
N THR A 204 5.43 15.92 -24.40
CA THR A 204 4.49 16.99 -24.72
C THR A 204 3.35 17.05 -23.70
N ARG A 205 2.62 18.19 -23.68
CA ARG A 205 1.42 18.29 -22.83
C ARG A 205 0.35 17.26 -23.17
N THR A 206 0.28 16.85 -24.44
CA THR A 206 -0.64 15.82 -24.90
C THR A 206 -0.23 14.45 -24.34
N ASP A 207 1.07 14.12 -24.34
CA ASP A 207 1.57 12.88 -23.76
C ASP A 207 1.36 12.82 -22.24
N GLN A 208 1.61 13.95 -21.56
CA GLN A 208 1.33 14.06 -20.12
C GLN A 208 -0.16 13.83 -19.81
N ALA A 209 -1.07 14.37 -20.65
CA ALA A 209 -2.50 14.15 -20.47
C ALA A 209 -2.89 12.69 -20.73
N ARG A 210 -2.30 12.03 -21.75
CA ARG A 210 -2.53 10.60 -22.02
C ARG A 210 -2.04 9.74 -20.88
N LEU A 211 -0.83 10.01 -20.37
CA LEU A 211 -0.26 9.27 -19.23
C LEU A 211 -1.15 9.40 -18.00
N LYS A 212 -1.63 10.59 -17.66
CA LYS A 212 -2.58 10.79 -16.54
C LYS A 212 -3.91 10.07 -16.73
N ASN A 213 -4.41 10.03 -17.95
CA ASN A 213 -5.63 9.28 -18.27
C ASN A 213 -5.39 7.77 -18.14
N PHE A 214 -4.24 7.27 -18.57
CA PHE A 214 -3.85 5.88 -18.38
C PHE A 214 -3.74 5.53 -16.89
N THR A 215 -3.06 6.37 -16.10
CA THR A 215 -2.97 6.23 -14.63
C THR A 215 -4.36 6.11 -14.00
N SER A 216 -5.27 7.01 -14.38
CA SER A 216 -6.65 7.01 -13.86
C SER A 216 -7.43 5.75 -14.26
N ASP A 217 -7.28 5.28 -15.51
CA ASP A 217 -7.93 4.05 -16.00
C ASP A 217 -7.42 2.82 -15.26
N MET A 218 -6.10 2.70 -15.05
CA MET A 218 -5.51 1.58 -14.32
C MET A 218 -5.96 1.55 -12.85
N ILE A 219 -5.97 2.69 -12.17
CA ILE A 219 -6.52 2.80 -10.80
C ILE A 219 -7.97 2.28 -10.78
N GLY A 220 -8.80 2.74 -11.72
CA GLY A 220 -10.20 2.31 -11.82
C GLY A 220 -10.36 0.81 -12.06
N ARG A 221 -9.51 0.21 -12.91
CA ARG A 221 -9.52 -1.23 -13.20
C ARG A 221 -9.12 -2.07 -12.00
N PHE A 222 -8.02 -1.73 -11.32
CA PHE A 222 -7.56 -2.46 -10.14
C PHE A 222 -8.54 -2.34 -8.97
N ALA A 223 -8.97 -1.13 -8.64
CA ALA A 223 -9.95 -0.92 -7.58
C ALA A 223 -11.30 -1.61 -7.91
N GLY A 224 -11.76 -1.49 -9.16
CA GLY A 224 -13.01 -2.12 -9.61
C GLY A 224 -12.95 -3.65 -9.59
N ALA A 225 -11.81 -4.27 -9.92
CA ALA A 225 -11.62 -5.71 -9.81
C ALA A 225 -11.70 -6.15 -8.34
N ALA A 226 -10.93 -5.51 -7.46
CA ALA A 226 -10.94 -5.82 -6.05
C ALA A 226 -12.32 -5.69 -5.40
N ILE A 227 -13.07 -4.62 -5.72
CA ILE A 227 -14.44 -4.43 -5.25
C ILE A 227 -15.35 -5.58 -5.69
N ARG A 228 -15.35 -5.92 -6.99
CA ARG A 228 -16.21 -6.99 -7.51
C ARG A 228 -15.93 -8.33 -6.86
N ASP A 229 -14.65 -8.70 -6.76
CA ASP A 229 -14.23 -9.99 -6.23
C ASP A 229 -14.53 -10.08 -4.72
N THR A 230 -14.25 -9.01 -3.96
CA THR A 230 -14.57 -8.95 -2.54
C THR A 230 -16.06 -9.04 -2.26
N LEU A 231 -16.90 -8.30 -3.01
CA LEU A 231 -18.35 -8.36 -2.84
C LEU A 231 -18.90 -9.71 -3.29
N ALA A 232 -18.35 -10.34 -4.32
CA ALA A 232 -18.76 -11.68 -4.75
C ALA A 232 -18.48 -12.72 -3.65
N GLU A 233 -17.33 -12.68 -3.00
CA GLU A 233 -16.99 -13.53 -1.85
C GLU A 233 -17.88 -13.26 -0.63
N ALA A 234 -18.30 -12.02 -0.44
CA ALA A 234 -19.21 -11.61 0.63
C ALA A 234 -20.69 -11.88 0.33
N GLY A 235 -21.02 -12.55 -0.77
CA GLY A 235 -22.40 -12.85 -1.16
C GLY A 235 -23.16 -11.64 -1.73
N GLY A 236 -22.45 -10.61 -2.19
CA GLY A 236 -23.03 -9.39 -2.78
C GLY A 236 -23.43 -8.33 -1.77
N GLU A 237 -23.16 -8.54 -0.48
CA GLU A 237 -23.52 -7.62 0.60
C GLU A 237 -22.32 -6.75 1.00
N PRO A 238 -22.55 -5.49 1.45
CA PRO A 238 -21.50 -4.67 2.04
C PRO A 238 -20.80 -5.36 3.22
N LEU A 239 -19.49 -5.15 3.38
CA LEU A 239 -18.66 -5.81 4.41
C LEU A 239 -18.95 -5.32 5.85
N ALA A 240 -19.39 -4.06 5.98
CA ALA A 240 -19.77 -3.48 7.26
C ALA A 240 -21.27 -3.19 7.28
N ARG A 241 -21.92 -3.52 8.37
CA ARG A 241 -23.33 -3.16 8.67
C ARG A 241 -23.40 -2.35 9.94
#